data_aeb708a23d78628ff5a9a6050f168d3f
#
_entry.id   aeb708a23d78628ff5a9a6050f168d3f
#
_cell.length_a   1.000
_cell.length_b   1.000
_cell.length_c   1.000
_cell.angle_alpha   90.00
_cell.angle_beta   90.00
_cell.angle_gamma   90.00
#
_symmetry.space_group_name_H-M   'P 1'
#
loop_
_entity.id
_entity.type
_entity.pdbx_description
1 polymer ?
#
loop_
_entity_poly.entity_id
_entity_poly.type
_entity_poly.pdbx_seq_one_letter_code
_entity_poly.pdbx_strand_id
1 'polypeptide(L)'
;SCSLSLQLAKKNKNNKVLLISTDPAHNISDAFNQQFSSEIQQVNGVTNLYVVELDPSKKLKGKDEKEDGNDMMQKLSGLMSSFGSMPGIDELMNFSMIMQIASDQQYQTVVFDTAPTGHTMHFLELPQLTIKLGDTISQLSGMIGPMMAMFGQQADTGSMMDSLTEKLEICKEIKRDFEDPSKTTFICVCIPEFLSLYETERLVQHLARVEIDCQFIVCNQVLDVAKDCKCKLCLARHKMQAKYLKMMDELYGEDFKLIKMPLLEEEVRGIPALVEFGNTIVQGWQFKK
;
A
#
# COMPACT_ATOMS: atom_id res chain seq x y z
N SER A 1 -8.37 -0.94 7.13
CA SER A 1 -7.79 -2.14 6.48
C SER A 1 -8.10 -3.42 7.26
N CYS A 2 -7.84 -3.52 8.58
CA CYS A 2 -8.06 -4.73 9.40
C CYS A 2 -9.50 -5.25 9.33
N SER A 3 -10.48 -4.38 9.55
CA SER A 3 -11.91 -4.76 9.51
C SER A 3 -12.36 -5.21 8.13
N LEU A 4 -11.86 -4.58 7.05
CA LEU A 4 -12.13 -4.99 5.68
C LEU A 4 -11.55 -6.38 5.41
N SER A 5 -10.31 -6.64 5.79
CA SER A 5 -9.64 -7.93 5.61
C SER A 5 -10.39 -9.07 6.33
N LEU A 6 -10.89 -8.81 7.54
CA LEU A 6 -11.74 -9.76 8.26
C LEU A 6 -13.06 -10.02 7.55
N GLN A 7 -13.71 -9.01 6.97
CA GLN A 7 -14.96 -9.21 6.20
C GLN A 7 -14.72 -10.01 4.92
N LEU A 8 -13.60 -9.76 4.23
CA LEU A 8 -13.21 -10.53 3.04
C LEU A 8 -12.93 -12.00 3.39
N ALA A 9 -12.18 -12.25 4.47
CA ALA A 9 -11.91 -13.59 4.97
C ALA A 9 -13.20 -14.33 5.40
N LYS A 10 -14.13 -13.61 6.04
CA LYS A 10 -15.43 -14.16 6.45
C LYS A 10 -16.34 -14.50 5.28
N LYS A 11 -16.33 -13.67 4.21
CA LYS A 11 -17.16 -13.81 3.03
C LYS A 11 -16.91 -15.14 2.30
N ASN A 12 -15.65 -15.56 2.21
CA ASN A 12 -15.28 -16.82 1.58
C ASN A 12 -14.14 -17.51 2.36
N LYS A 13 -14.49 -18.52 3.14
CA LYS A 13 -13.55 -19.26 3.99
C LYS A 13 -12.47 -20.03 3.20
N ASN A 14 -12.70 -20.30 1.93
CA ASN A 14 -11.74 -21.00 1.08
C ASN A 14 -10.69 -20.05 0.48
N ASN A 15 -10.97 -18.75 0.45
CA ASN A 15 -10.03 -17.74 -0.05
C ASN A 15 -9.10 -17.30 1.09
N LYS A 16 -7.81 -17.42 0.86
CA LYS A 16 -6.82 -16.83 1.75
C LYS A 16 -6.69 -15.35 1.46
N VAL A 17 -6.77 -14.55 2.51
CA VAL A 17 -6.60 -13.11 2.49
C VAL A 17 -5.27 -12.75 3.11
N LEU A 18 -4.49 -11.91 2.46
CA LEU A 18 -3.25 -11.36 2.99
C LEU A 18 -3.41 -9.85 3.22
N LEU A 19 -3.14 -9.39 4.42
CA LEU A 19 -3.06 -7.97 4.77
C LEU A 19 -1.59 -7.59 4.89
N ILE A 20 -1.15 -6.66 4.05
CA ILE A 20 0.21 -6.13 4.05
C ILE A 20 0.16 -4.69 4.56
N SER A 21 0.88 -4.39 5.64
CA SER A 21 1.10 -3.02 6.10
C SER A 21 2.47 -2.53 5.71
N THR A 22 2.52 -1.32 5.20
CA THR A 22 3.75 -0.56 4.96
C THR A 22 3.85 0.67 5.87
N ASP A 23 2.96 0.76 6.88
CA ASP A 23 2.98 1.83 7.87
C ASP A 23 4.00 1.49 8.98
N PRO A 24 5.04 2.31 9.19
CA PRO A 24 6.04 2.06 10.22
C PRO A 24 5.50 2.15 11.66
N ALA A 25 4.28 2.64 11.86
CA ALA A 25 3.67 2.77 13.19
C ALA A 25 3.13 1.45 13.79
N HIS A 26 3.22 0.32 13.07
CA HIS A 26 2.77 -1.01 13.54
C HIS A 26 1.33 -1.05 14.07
N ASN A 27 0.44 -0.27 13.47
CA ASN A 27 -0.95 -0.10 13.91
C ASN A 27 -1.80 -1.38 13.79
N ILE A 28 -1.40 -2.31 12.93
CA ILE A 28 -2.13 -3.58 12.72
C ILE A 28 -1.97 -4.50 13.93
N SER A 29 -0.76 -4.58 14.49
CA SER A 29 -0.50 -5.35 15.72
C SER A 29 -1.40 -4.90 16.87
N ASP A 30 -1.57 -3.60 17.04
CA ASP A 30 -2.45 -3.03 18.05
C ASP A 30 -3.93 -3.32 17.77
N ALA A 31 -4.36 -3.20 16.52
CA ALA A 31 -5.74 -3.45 16.12
C ALA A 31 -6.17 -4.90 16.36
N PHE A 32 -5.30 -5.87 16.10
CA PHE A 32 -5.60 -7.29 16.33
C PHE A 32 -5.30 -7.77 17.75
N ASN A 33 -4.67 -6.98 18.60
CA ASN A 33 -4.08 -7.42 19.88
C ASN A 33 -3.13 -8.62 19.69
N GLN A 34 -2.39 -8.65 18.61
CA GLN A 34 -1.44 -9.69 18.24
C GLN A 34 -0.20 -9.05 17.62
N GLN A 35 0.99 -9.41 18.10
CA GLN A 35 2.23 -8.90 17.50
C GLN A 35 2.47 -9.57 16.15
N PHE A 36 2.74 -8.74 15.15
CA PHE A 36 3.15 -9.16 13.81
C PHE A 36 4.59 -8.70 13.54
N SER A 37 5.19 -9.26 12.50
CA SER A 37 6.56 -8.97 12.10
C SER A 37 6.66 -8.87 10.57
N SER A 38 7.89 -8.76 10.08
CA SER A 38 8.20 -8.85 8.64
C SER A 38 8.02 -10.26 8.04
N GLU A 39 7.64 -11.25 8.85
CA GLU A 39 7.24 -12.56 8.38
C GLU A 39 5.72 -12.68 8.32
N ILE A 40 5.21 -13.40 7.32
CA ILE A 40 3.77 -13.63 7.17
C ILE A 40 3.28 -14.51 8.33
N GLN A 41 2.31 -14.01 9.08
CA GLN A 41 1.72 -14.71 10.22
C GLN A 41 0.22 -14.80 10.08
N GLN A 42 -0.34 -15.92 10.49
CA GLN A 42 -1.79 -16.10 10.55
C GLN A 42 -2.38 -15.36 11.73
N VAL A 43 -3.54 -14.73 11.52
CA VAL A 43 -4.29 -14.09 12.60
C VAL A 43 -4.89 -15.14 13.53
N ASN A 44 -4.63 -15.02 14.84
CA ASN A 44 -5.17 -15.93 15.84
C ASN A 44 -6.70 -15.99 15.78
N GLY A 45 -7.26 -17.19 15.67
CA GLY A 45 -8.71 -17.39 15.60
C GLY A 45 -9.35 -17.19 14.21
N VAL A 46 -8.55 -16.85 13.17
CA VAL A 46 -9.03 -16.74 11.78
C VAL A 46 -8.19 -17.61 10.87
N THR A 47 -8.80 -18.61 10.25
CA THR A 47 -8.08 -19.69 9.54
C THR A 47 -7.51 -19.27 8.19
N ASN A 48 -8.04 -18.20 7.59
CA ASN A 48 -7.73 -17.80 6.22
C ASN A 48 -7.32 -16.30 6.10
N LEU A 49 -6.94 -15.67 7.21
CA LEU A 49 -6.38 -14.31 7.22
C LEU A 49 -4.93 -14.33 7.68
N TYR A 50 -4.07 -13.77 6.88
CA TYR A 50 -2.64 -13.64 7.10
C TYR A 50 -2.25 -12.17 7.12
N VAL A 51 -1.23 -11.83 7.90
CA VAL A 51 -0.75 -10.45 8.09
C VAL A 51 0.76 -10.41 8.01
N VAL A 52 1.29 -9.36 7.42
CA VAL A 52 2.71 -8.99 7.45
C VAL A 52 2.84 -7.48 7.64
N GLU A 53 3.71 -7.06 8.55
CA GLU A 53 4.07 -5.65 8.77
C GLU A 53 5.49 -5.42 8.25
N LEU A 54 5.59 -4.64 7.18
CA LEU A 54 6.87 -4.33 6.54
C LEU A 54 7.30 -2.92 6.94
N ASP A 55 8.47 -2.80 7.52
CA ASP A 55 9.07 -1.51 7.83
C ASP A 55 9.93 -1.07 6.64
N PRO A 56 9.48 -0.08 5.85
CA PRO A 56 10.21 0.37 4.67
C PRO A 56 11.56 1.02 5.01
N SER A 57 11.78 1.40 6.28
CA SER A 57 13.05 1.99 6.74
C SER A 57 14.12 0.96 7.10
N LYS A 58 13.72 -0.30 7.34
CA LYS A 58 14.66 -1.38 7.62
C LYS A 58 15.11 -2.01 6.30
N LYS A 59 16.43 -1.95 6.02
CA LYS A 59 17.02 -2.74 4.93
C LYS A 59 16.67 -4.21 5.17
N LEU A 60 15.77 -4.76 4.36
CA LEU A 60 15.49 -6.18 4.36
C LEU A 60 16.77 -6.87 3.88
N LYS A 61 17.48 -7.52 4.81
CA LYS A 61 18.69 -8.28 4.49
C LYS A 61 18.29 -9.41 3.56
N GLY A 62 18.64 -9.24 2.27
CA GLY A 62 18.67 -10.38 1.34
C GLY A 62 19.59 -11.45 1.93
N LYS A 63 19.14 -12.71 1.92
CA LYS A 63 19.97 -13.84 2.31
C LYS A 63 21.14 -13.93 1.32
N ASP A 64 22.36 -13.86 1.89
CA ASP A 64 23.61 -14.31 1.34
C ASP A 64 24.13 -13.67 0.04
N GLU A 65 24.86 -12.57 0.18
CA GLU A 65 26.01 -12.31 -0.67
C GLU A 65 27.28 -12.65 0.14
N LYS A 66 27.91 -13.77 -0.21
CA LYS A 66 29.27 -14.11 0.25
C LYS A 66 30.23 -13.13 -0.40
N GLU A 67 30.96 -12.40 0.44
CA GLU A 67 32.16 -11.68 0.06
C GLU A 67 33.23 -12.65 -0.42
N ASP A 68 33.50 -12.64 -1.73
CA ASP A 68 34.78 -13.13 -2.26
C ASP A 68 35.43 -11.99 -3.05
N GLY A 69 36.59 -11.63 -2.58
CA GLY A 69 37.33 -10.44 -2.98
C GLY A 69 37.95 -10.52 -4.37
N ASN A 70 37.70 -9.47 -5.15
CA ASN A 70 38.59 -9.07 -6.25
C ASN A 70 38.52 -7.55 -6.41
N ASP A 71 39.65 -6.87 -6.52
CA ASP A 71 39.81 -5.41 -6.50
C ASP A 71 38.96 -4.67 -7.57
N MET A 72 38.53 -5.35 -8.59
CA MET A 72 37.64 -4.84 -9.65
C MET A 72 36.15 -4.96 -9.30
N MET A 73 35.79 -5.97 -8.52
CA MET A 73 34.48 -6.09 -7.89
C MET A 73 34.26 -4.91 -6.92
N GLN A 74 35.30 -4.43 -6.23
CA GLN A 74 35.23 -3.22 -5.39
C GLN A 74 35.00 -1.94 -6.21
N LYS A 75 35.56 -1.79 -7.41
CA LYS A 75 35.30 -0.64 -8.28
C LYS A 75 33.92 -0.71 -8.91
N LEU A 76 33.48 -1.90 -9.30
CA LEU A 76 32.11 -2.13 -9.80
C LEU A 76 31.07 -2.00 -8.67
N SER A 77 31.37 -2.52 -7.48
CA SER A 77 30.55 -2.29 -6.28
C SER A 77 30.54 -0.81 -5.87
N GLY A 78 31.62 -0.06 -6.10
CA GLY A 78 31.67 1.38 -5.94
C GLY A 78 30.79 2.14 -6.95
N LEU A 79 30.72 1.66 -8.20
CA LEU A 79 29.75 2.17 -9.18
C LEU A 79 28.33 1.76 -8.82
N MET A 80 28.12 0.53 -8.39
CA MET A 80 26.85 0.02 -7.93
C MET A 80 26.40 0.62 -6.59
N SER A 81 27.32 0.91 -5.67
CA SER A 81 27.00 1.68 -4.47
C SER A 81 26.63 3.13 -4.80
N SER A 82 27.17 3.69 -5.90
CA SER A 82 26.74 4.99 -6.41
C SER A 82 25.33 4.91 -7.05
N PHE A 83 24.96 3.81 -7.70
CA PHE A 83 23.59 3.54 -8.14
C PHE A 83 22.69 3.18 -6.95
N GLY A 84 23.16 2.37 -5.99
CA GLY A 84 22.43 2.03 -4.76
C GLY A 84 22.26 3.18 -3.78
N SER A 85 23.01 4.26 -3.93
CA SER A 85 22.81 5.52 -3.22
C SER A 85 21.90 6.53 -3.94
N MET A 86 21.36 6.16 -5.12
CA MET A 86 20.34 6.97 -5.76
C MET A 86 19.06 6.95 -4.92
N PRO A 87 18.50 8.11 -4.55
CA PRO A 87 17.22 8.17 -3.84
C PRO A 87 16.15 7.42 -4.64
N GLY A 88 15.46 6.49 -4.00
CA GLY A 88 14.39 5.70 -4.62
C GLY A 88 14.74 4.25 -4.97
N ILE A 89 16.02 3.85 -5.00
CA ILE A 89 16.38 2.44 -5.30
C ILE A 89 16.05 1.53 -4.12
N ASP A 90 16.30 1.96 -2.90
CA ASP A 90 15.94 1.19 -1.70
C ASP A 90 14.41 1.00 -1.63
N GLU A 91 13.63 2.03 -1.98
CA GLU A 91 12.17 1.97 -2.09
C GLU A 91 11.71 1.00 -3.19
N LEU A 92 12.41 1.00 -4.34
CA LEU A 92 12.12 0.06 -5.44
C LEU A 92 12.38 -1.39 -5.05
N MET A 93 13.48 -1.65 -4.35
CA MET A 93 13.80 -3.01 -3.87
C MET A 93 12.76 -3.50 -2.86
N ASN A 94 12.38 -2.65 -1.91
CA ASN A 94 11.32 -2.96 -0.95
C ASN A 94 9.98 -3.18 -1.65
N PHE A 95 9.64 -2.35 -2.64
CA PHE A 95 8.44 -2.49 -3.45
C PHE A 95 8.40 -3.81 -4.22
N SER A 96 9.48 -4.18 -4.90
CA SER A 96 9.55 -5.43 -5.65
C SER A 96 9.34 -6.65 -4.76
N MET A 97 9.89 -6.63 -3.55
CA MET A 97 9.71 -7.70 -2.56
C MET A 97 8.27 -7.76 -2.04
N ILE A 98 7.66 -6.62 -1.75
CA ILE A 98 6.25 -6.53 -1.36
C ILE A 98 5.35 -7.13 -2.45
N MET A 99 5.64 -6.78 -3.70
CA MET A 99 4.86 -7.26 -4.83
C MET A 99 5.07 -8.74 -5.11
N GLN A 100 6.27 -9.26 -4.90
CA GLN A 100 6.53 -10.69 -4.97
C GLN A 100 5.71 -11.46 -3.93
N ILE A 101 5.61 -10.93 -2.70
CA ILE A 101 4.75 -11.49 -1.66
C ILE A 101 3.26 -11.39 -2.06
N ALA A 102 2.85 -10.28 -2.63
CA ALA A 102 1.47 -10.06 -3.06
C ALA A 102 1.07 -10.91 -4.27
N SER A 103 2.00 -11.19 -5.17
CA SER A 103 1.78 -12.01 -6.37
C SER A 103 1.79 -13.52 -6.08
N ASP A 104 2.03 -13.93 -4.82
CA ASP A 104 1.95 -15.33 -4.44
C ASP A 104 0.53 -15.85 -4.63
N GLN A 105 0.36 -16.77 -5.58
CA GLN A 105 -0.94 -17.33 -5.98
C GLN A 105 -1.68 -18.07 -4.85
N GLN A 106 -1.02 -18.30 -3.72
CA GLN A 106 -1.70 -18.86 -2.56
C GLN A 106 -2.73 -17.91 -1.94
N TYR A 107 -2.59 -16.58 -2.16
CA TYR A 107 -3.52 -15.56 -1.65
C TYR A 107 -4.43 -15.07 -2.78
N GLN A 108 -5.73 -15.29 -2.64
CA GLN A 108 -6.74 -14.87 -3.62
C GLN A 108 -7.12 -13.40 -3.47
N THR A 109 -6.83 -12.81 -2.31
CA THR A 109 -7.09 -11.39 -2.04
C THR A 109 -5.96 -10.82 -1.23
N VAL A 110 -5.41 -9.70 -1.68
CA VAL A 110 -4.39 -8.95 -0.96
C VAL A 110 -4.94 -7.56 -0.62
N VAL A 111 -4.80 -7.16 0.62
CA VAL A 111 -5.18 -5.84 1.11
C VAL A 111 -3.91 -5.09 1.49
N PHE A 112 -3.67 -3.95 0.86
CA PHE A 112 -2.57 -3.08 1.22
C PHE A 112 -3.03 -2.01 2.20
N ASP A 113 -2.37 -1.92 3.34
CA ASP A 113 -2.48 -0.83 4.29
C ASP A 113 -1.30 0.11 4.08
N THR A 114 -1.54 1.17 3.33
CA THR A 114 -0.48 2.07 2.90
C THR A 114 -0.20 3.15 3.94
N ALA A 115 1.05 3.58 4.04
CA ALA A 115 1.44 4.74 4.82
C ALA A 115 0.71 6.03 4.34
N PRO A 116 0.69 7.13 5.12
CA PRO A 116 -0.03 8.36 4.76
C PRO A 116 0.38 8.95 3.41
N THR A 117 -0.53 9.66 2.79
CA THR A 117 -0.65 10.12 1.39
C THR A 117 0.61 10.41 0.58
N GLY A 118 1.64 11.06 1.15
CA GLY A 118 2.88 11.39 0.40
C GLY A 118 3.66 10.15 -0.04
N HIS A 119 3.84 9.19 0.84
CA HIS A 119 4.52 7.92 0.56
C HIS A 119 3.68 7.01 -0.34
N THR A 120 2.36 7.04 -0.20
CA THR A 120 1.45 6.26 -1.05
C THR A 120 1.51 6.69 -2.51
N MET A 121 1.57 8.00 -2.79
CA MET A 121 1.72 8.51 -4.16
C MET A 121 3.03 8.01 -4.79
N HIS A 122 4.15 8.08 -4.07
CA HIS A 122 5.41 7.53 -4.54
C HIS A 122 5.34 6.01 -4.78
N PHE A 123 4.70 5.29 -3.86
CA PHE A 123 4.49 3.85 -4.00
C PHE A 123 3.75 3.48 -5.30
N LEU A 124 2.70 4.22 -5.64
CA LEU A 124 1.92 3.99 -6.86
C LEU A 124 2.66 4.37 -8.15
N GLU A 125 3.62 5.30 -8.07
CA GLU A 125 4.47 5.70 -9.21
C GLU A 125 5.69 4.78 -9.41
N LEU A 126 6.06 3.96 -8.40
CA LEU A 126 7.24 3.10 -8.46
C LEU A 126 7.29 2.19 -9.68
N PRO A 127 6.20 1.52 -10.13
CA PRO A 127 6.24 0.69 -11.33
C PRO A 127 6.63 1.48 -12.58
N GLN A 128 6.12 2.71 -12.73
CA GLN A 128 6.43 3.57 -13.87
C GLN A 128 7.89 4.07 -13.82
N LEU A 129 8.38 4.42 -12.64
CA LEU A 129 9.77 4.83 -12.42
C LEU A 129 10.74 3.68 -12.74
N THR A 130 10.41 2.48 -12.29
CA THR A 130 11.22 1.27 -12.54
C THR A 130 11.33 0.96 -14.02
N ILE A 131 10.22 1.06 -14.76
CA ILE A 131 10.22 0.84 -16.21
C ILE A 131 11.11 1.88 -16.91
N LYS A 132 10.99 3.16 -16.58
CA LYS A 132 11.83 4.24 -17.13
C LYS A 132 13.31 4.06 -16.83
N LEU A 133 13.64 3.64 -15.60
CA LEU A 133 15.03 3.33 -15.21
C LEU A 133 15.56 2.13 -15.96
N GLY A 134 14.76 1.08 -16.16
CA GLY A 134 15.13 -0.10 -16.92
C GLY A 134 15.45 0.22 -18.38
N ASP A 135 14.64 1.06 -19.02
CA ASP A 135 14.90 1.52 -20.38
C ASP A 135 16.21 2.31 -20.47
N THR A 136 16.50 3.14 -19.46
CA THR A 136 17.75 3.90 -19.39
C THR A 136 18.96 2.99 -19.18
N ILE A 137 18.86 2.00 -18.28
CA ILE A 137 19.93 1.01 -18.03
C ILE A 137 20.17 0.14 -19.27
N SER A 138 19.12 -0.27 -19.97
CA SER A 138 19.22 -1.05 -21.21
C SER A 138 19.94 -0.25 -22.31
N GLN A 139 19.66 1.05 -22.45
CA GLN A 139 20.37 1.91 -23.39
C GLN A 139 21.85 2.10 -23.01
N LEU A 140 22.14 2.29 -21.71
CA LEU A 140 23.51 2.39 -21.22
C LEU A 140 24.30 1.08 -21.40
N SER A 141 23.68 -0.06 -21.18
CA SER A 141 24.34 -1.38 -21.36
C SER A 141 24.71 -1.63 -22.82
N GLY A 142 23.87 -1.19 -23.76
CA GLY A 142 24.18 -1.21 -25.19
C GLY A 142 25.40 -0.38 -25.57
N MET A 143 25.70 0.67 -24.81
CA MET A 143 26.89 1.51 -25.01
C MET A 143 28.12 1.00 -24.26
N ILE A 144 27.94 0.42 -23.08
CA ILE A 144 29.03 -0.06 -22.21
C ILE A 144 29.49 -1.45 -22.64
N GLY A 145 28.62 -2.31 -23.13
CA GLY A 145 28.94 -3.68 -23.56
C GLY A 145 30.09 -3.76 -24.59
N PRO A 146 30.03 -3.00 -25.72
CA PRO A 146 31.12 -2.95 -26.68
C PRO A 146 32.43 -2.38 -26.11
N MET A 147 32.33 -1.43 -25.18
CA MET A 147 33.48 -0.79 -24.53
C MET A 147 34.18 -1.79 -23.56
N MET A 148 33.42 -2.57 -22.80
CA MET A 148 33.99 -3.61 -21.91
C MET A 148 34.56 -4.78 -22.69
N ALA A 149 33.96 -5.19 -23.79
CA ALA A 149 34.53 -6.21 -24.70
C ALA A 149 35.87 -5.80 -25.28
N MET A 150 36.10 -4.50 -25.49
CA MET A 150 37.37 -3.95 -26.01
C MET A 150 38.49 -4.01 -24.95
N PHE A 151 38.16 -4.07 -23.67
CA PHE A 151 39.12 -4.19 -22.57
C PHE A 151 39.40 -5.63 -22.14
N GLY A 152 38.92 -6.63 -22.88
CA GLY A 152 39.27 -8.04 -22.71
C GLY A 152 38.74 -8.71 -21.45
N GLN A 153 37.70 -8.15 -20.83
CA GLN A 153 37.11 -8.70 -19.61
C GLN A 153 35.71 -9.25 -19.90
N GLN A 154 35.60 -10.58 -19.82
CA GLN A 154 34.32 -11.27 -19.67
C GLN A 154 33.84 -11.03 -18.22
N ALA A 155 33.29 -9.86 -17.93
CA ALA A 155 32.52 -9.69 -16.72
C ALA A 155 31.19 -10.42 -16.92
N ASP A 156 30.72 -11.11 -15.90
CA ASP A 156 29.45 -11.84 -15.87
C ASP A 156 28.25 -10.85 -15.81
N THR A 157 28.28 -9.90 -16.78
CA THR A 157 27.25 -8.88 -16.95
C THR A 157 25.93 -9.50 -17.42
N GLY A 158 25.97 -10.73 -17.96
CA GLY A 158 24.79 -11.45 -18.42
C GLY A 158 23.85 -11.77 -17.26
N SER A 159 24.34 -12.41 -16.21
CA SER A 159 23.48 -12.83 -15.08
C SER A 159 22.86 -11.66 -14.32
N MET A 160 23.59 -10.54 -14.27
CA MET A 160 23.11 -9.32 -13.63
C MET A 160 22.04 -8.62 -14.47
N MET A 161 22.23 -8.55 -15.79
CA MET A 161 21.24 -8.00 -16.71
C MET A 161 20.00 -8.87 -16.77
N ASP A 162 20.13 -10.19 -16.71
CA ASP A 162 19.01 -11.13 -16.65
C ASP A 162 18.19 -10.93 -15.39
N SER A 163 18.83 -10.77 -14.22
CA SER A 163 18.15 -10.48 -12.96
C SER A 163 17.43 -9.12 -12.96
N LEU A 164 18.02 -8.09 -13.57
CA LEU A 164 17.36 -6.78 -13.72
C LEU A 164 16.18 -6.86 -14.69
N THR A 165 16.33 -7.59 -15.78
CA THR A 165 15.27 -7.78 -16.78
C THR A 165 14.08 -8.54 -16.16
N GLU A 166 14.33 -9.59 -15.38
CA GLU A 166 13.29 -10.32 -14.67
C GLU A 166 12.51 -9.41 -13.69
N LYS A 167 13.23 -8.60 -12.92
CA LYS A 167 12.58 -7.62 -12.00
C LYS A 167 11.77 -6.56 -12.74
N LEU A 168 12.23 -6.11 -13.92
CA LEU A 168 11.50 -5.18 -14.76
C LEU A 168 10.21 -5.78 -15.31
N GLU A 169 10.23 -7.06 -15.74
CA GLU A 169 9.01 -7.73 -16.20
C GLU A 169 8.00 -7.88 -15.05
N ILE A 170 8.45 -8.23 -13.85
CA ILE A 170 7.57 -8.25 -12.66
C ILE A 170 6.92 -6.87 -12.44
N CYS A 171 7.70 -5.79 -12.53
CA CYS A 171 7.15 -4.43 -12.38
C CYS A 171 6.13 -4.07 -13.47
N LYS A 172 6.34 -4.54 -14.71
CA LYS A 172 5.38 -4.34 -15.80
C LYS A 172 4.08 -5.11 -15.59
N GLU A 173 4.16 -6.33 -15.07
CA GLU A 173 2.98 -7.13 -14.70
C GLU A 173 2.20 -6.46 -13.58
N ILE A 174 2.88 -5.99 -12.54
CA ILE A 174 2.27 -5.26 -11.42
C ILE A 174 1.55 -4.00 -11.92
N LYS A 175 2.19 -3.24 -12.80
CA LYS A 175 1.57 -2.04 -13.38
C LYS A 175 0.27 -2.40 -14.09
N ARG A 176 0.27 -3.45 -14.93
CA ARG A 176 -0.93 -3.94 -15.61
C ARG A 176 -2.02 -4.37 -14.61
N ASP A 177 -1.64 -5.04 -13.52
CA ASP A 177 -2.58 -5.48 -12.50
C ASP A 177 -3.17 -4.30 -11.70
N PHE A 178 -2.40 -3.23 -11.51
CA PHE A 178 -2.90 -2.00 -10.87
C PHE A 178 -3.85 -1.21 -11.77
N GLU A 179 -3.63 -1.20 -13.07
CA GLU A 179 -4.47 -0.52 -14.06
C GLU A 179 -5.73 -1.33 -14.43
N ASP A 180 -5.79 -2.61 -14.07
CA ASP A 180 -6.95 -3.46 -14.33
C ASP A 180 -8.00 -3.33 -13.20
N PRO A 181 -9.15 -2.68 -13.44
CA PRO A 181 -10.17 -2.47 -12.41
C PRO A 181 -10.88 -3.78 -11.98
N SER A 182 -10.69 -4.87 -12.73
CA SER A 182 -11.18 -6.18 -12.32
C SER A 182 -10.30 -6.88 -11.29
N LYS A 183 -9.05 -6.45 -11.18
CA LYS A 183 -8.04 -7.00 -10.26
C LYS A 183 -7.75 -6.10 -9.08
N THR A 184 -7.67 -4.80 -9.31
CA THR A 184 -7.23 -3.82 -8.31
C THR A 184 -8.23 -2.69 -8.19
N THR A 185 -8.58 -2.31 -6.97
CA THR A 185 -9.31 -1.08 -6.69
C THR A 185 -8.70 -0.38 -5.48
N PHE A 186 -8.64 0.94 -5.52
CA PHE A 186 -8.21 1.76 -4.42
C PHE A 186 -9.40 2.21 -3.58
N ILE A 187 -9.23 2.28 -2.26
CA ILE A 187 -10.24 2.79 -1.34
C ILE A 187 -9.64 3.98 -0.61
N CYS A 188 -10.12 5.18 -0.91
CA CYS A 188 -9.72 6.37 -0.19
C CYS A 188 -10.37 6.41 1.19
N VAL A 189 -9.59 6.70 2.24
CA VAL A 189 -10.09 6.86 3.60
C VAL A 189 -9.76 8.27 4.08
N CYS A 190 -10.78 9.00 4.52
CA CYS A 190 -10.66 10.36 5.00
C CYS A 190 -11.48 10.58 6.28
N ILE A 191 -11.36 11.76 6.87
CA ILE A 191 -12.21 12.24 7.96
C ILE A 191 -12.94 13.51 7.51
N PRO A 192 -14.09 13.88 8.12
CA PRO A 192 -14.87 15.05 7.67
C PRO A 192 -14.26 16.36 8.18
N GLU A 193 -13.05 16.67 7.71
CA GLU A 193 -12.28 17.88 8.02
C GLU A 193 -11.63 18.46 6.74
N PHE A 194 -11.35 19.77 6.74
CA PHE A 194 -10.88 20.50 5.56
C PHE A 194 -9.64 19.88 4.91
N LEU A 195 -8.57 19.69 5.70
CA LEU A 195 -7.30 19.20 5.16
C LEU A 195 -7.43 17.77 4.62
N SER A 196 -8.17 16.92 5.34
CA SER A 196 -8.39 15.53 4.92
C SER A 196 -9.17 15.47 3.61
N LEU A 197 -10.21 16.29 3.45
CA LEU A 197 -10.98 16.35 2.20
C LEU A 197 -10.13 16.86 1.04
N TYR A 198 -9.31 17.89 1.28
CA TYR A 198 -8.41 18.45 0.27
C TYR A 198 -7.34 17.42 -0.20
N GLU A 199 -6.73 16.70 0.75
CA GLU A 199 -5.77 15.64 0.43
C GLU A 199 -6.43 14.45 -0.29
N THR A 200 -7.69 14.13 0.06
CA THR A 200 -8.46 13.09 -0.65
C THR A 200 -8.72 13.48 -2.09
N GLU A 201 -9.07 14.73 -2.36
CA GLU A 201 -9.27 15.21 -3.73
C GLU A 201 -7.99 15.10 -4.56
N ARG A 202 -6.84 15.51 -3.99
CA ARG A 202 -5.54 15.36 -4.66
C ARG A 202 -5.20 13.90 -4.93
N LEU A 203 -5.50 13.00 -3.99
CA LEU A 203 -5.27 11.57 -4.15
C LEU A 203 -6.14 10.99 -5.26
N VAL A 204 -7.44 11.31 -5.28
CA VAL A 204 -8.37 10.87 -6.34
C VAL A 204 -7.90 11.35 -7.70
N GLN A 205 -7.51 12.63 -7.83
CA GLN A 205 -6.96 13.17 -9.07
C GLN A 205 -5.66 12.49 -9.49
N HIS A 206 -4.83 12.09 -8.53
CA HIS A 206 -3.60 11.37 -8.81
C HIS A 206 -3.88 9.95 -9.30
N LEU A 207 -4.77 9.22 -8.61
CA LEU A 207 -5.21 7.87 -9.02
C LEU A 207 -5.76 7.86 -10.45
N ALA A 208 -6.56 8.86 -10.81
CA ALA A 208 -7.08 9.02 -12.17
C ALA A 208 -5.96 9.24 -13.20
N ARG A 209 -4.88 9.97 -12.84
CA ARG A 209 -3.73 10.19 -13.75
C ARG A 209 -2.89 8.93 -13.97
N VAL A 210 -2.81 8.07 -12.97
CA VAL A 210 -2.06 6.81 -13.05
C VAL A 210 -2.95 5.63 -13.44
N GLU A 211 -4.19 5.90 -13.83
CA GLU A 211 -5.18 4.93 -14.34
C GLU A 211 -5.53 3.82 -13.32
N ILE A 212 -5.46 4.14 -12.02
CA ILE A 212 -5.85 3.21 -10.95
C ILE A 212 -7.31 3.44 -10.55
N ASP A 213 -8.10 2.35 -10.54
CA ASP A 213 -9.51 2.37 -10.17
C ASP A 213 -9.71 2.77 -8.70
N CYS A 214 -10.67 3.66 -8.46
CA CYS A 214 -11.10 4.08 -7.13
C CYS A 214 -12.61 4.28 -7.13
N GLN A 215 -13.35 3.30 -6.61
CA GLN A 215 -14.82 3.37 -6.57
C GLN A 215 -15.37 3.76 -5.20
N PHE A 216 -14.55 3.69 -4.14
CA PHE A 216 -15.00 3.85 -2.77
C PHE A 216 -14.26 4.95 -2.03
N ILE A 217 -15.02 5.81 -1.35
CA ILE A 217 -14.47 6.76 -0.38
C ILE A 217 -15.11 6.49 0.98
N VAL A 218 -14.28 6.18 1.98
CA VAL A 218 -14.69 5.94 3.35
C VAL A 218 -14.42 7.19 4.18
N CYS A 219 -15.49 7.87 4.61
CA CYS A 219 -15.40 8.98 5.56
C CYS A 219 -15.51 8.43 6.97
N ASN A 220 -14.37 8.33 7.65
CA ASN A 220 -14.26 7.79 9.01
C ASN A 220 -14.48 8.88 10.08
N GLN A 221 -14.69 8.48 11.33
CA GLN A 221 -14.83 9.36 12.50
C GLN A 221 -15.96 10.39 12.38
N VAL A 222 -17.08 10.01 11.76
CA VAL A 222 -18.27 10.85 11.69
C VAL A 222 -18.96 10.86 13.05
N LEU A 223 -19.08 12.04 13.64
CA LEU A 223 -19.67 12.21 14.96
C LEU A 223 -21.20 12.10 14.89
N ASP A 224 -21.75 11.07 15.50
CA ASP A 224 -23.20 10.87 15.65
C ASP A 224 -23.66 11.45 16.99
N VAL A 225 -24.37 12.57 16.94
CA VAL A 225 -24.77 13.33 18.13
C VAL A 225 -26.26 13.19 18.38
N ALA A 226 -26.63 12.75 19.59
CA ALA A 226 -28.02 12.65 19.99
C ALA A 226 -28.72 14.03 19.98
N LYS A 227 -30.02 14.08 19.65
CA LYS A 227 -30.81 15.31 19.56
C LYS A 227 -30.86 16.13 20.86
N ASP A 228 -30.77 15.46 21.99
CA ASP A 228 -30.81 16.08 23.34
C ASP A 228 -29.41 16.39 23.88
N CYS A 229 -28.38 16.25 23.07
CA CYS A 229 -27.01 16.54 23.46
C CYS A 229 -26.82 18.00 23.87
N LYS A 230 -26.31 18.20 25.09
CA LYS A 230 -26.02 19.54 25.65
C LYS A 230 -24.54 19.92 25.60
N CYS A 231 -23.68 19.02 25.11
CA CYS A 231 -22.24 19.27 25.01
C CYS A 231 -21.93 20.26 23.89
N LYS A 232 -21.47 21.45 24.27
CA LYS A 232 -21.13 22.53 23.30
C LYS A 232 -20.07 22.09 22.29
N LEU A 233 -19.08 21.30 22.74
CA LEU A 233 -18.00 20.82 21.87
C LEU A 233 -18.53 19.82 20.84
N CYS A 234 -19.34 18.83 21.26
CA CYS A 234 -19.94 17.86 20.37
C CYS A 234 -20.82 18.54 19.30
N LEU A 235 -21.66 19.48 19.72
CA LEU A 235 -22.52 20.24 18.80
C LEU A 235 -21.74 21.09 17.81
N ALA A 236 -20.67 21.77 18.25
CA ALA A 236 -19.80 22.55 17.39
C ALA A 236 -19.06 21.68 16.37
N ARG A 237 -18.50 20.54 16.81
CA ARG A 237 -17.83 19.56 15.96
C ARG A 237 -18.79 18.94 14.95
N HIS A 238 -19.97 18.53 15.38
CA HIS A 238 -21.01 17.98 14.50
C HIS A 238 -21.42 18.98 13.41
N LYS A 239 -21.62 20.25 13.78
CA LYS A 239 -21.94 21.32 12.81
C LYS A 239 -20.82 21.53 11.80
N MET A 240 -19.56 21.47 12.23
CA MET A 240 -18.40 21.58 11.36
C MET A 240 -18.34 20.38 10.41
N GLN A 241 -18.47 19.16 10.91
CA GLN A 241 -18.45 17.95 10.10
C GLN A 241 -19.60 17.90 9.09
N ALA A 242 -20.80 18.34 9.47
CA ALA A 242 -21.97 18.39 8.58
C ALA A 242 -21.70 19.22 7.30
N LYS A 243 -20.93 20.32 7.42
CA LYS A 243 -20.49 21.09 6.25
C LYS A 243 -19.64 20.28 5.30
N TYR A 244 -18.63 19.56 5.82
CA TYR A 244 -17.72 18.77 4.97
C TYR A 244 -18.37 17.51 4.43
N LEU A 245 -19.25 16.86 5.17
CA LEU A 245 -20.05 15.74 4.69
C LEU A 245 -20.94 16.16 3.51
N LYS A 246 -21.55 17.33 3.58
CA LYS A 246 -22.33 17.87 2.46
C LYS A 246 -21.45 18.13 1.24
N MET A 247 -20.26 18.73 1.44
CA MET A 247 -19.30 18.95 0.34
C MET A 247 -18.87 17.62 -0.29
N MET A 248 -18.63 16.57 0.52
CA MET A 248 -18.31 15.24 0.01
C MET A 248 -19.44 14.63 -0.82
N ASP A 249 -20.69 14.76 -0.34
CA ASP A 249 -21.86 14.28 -1.09
C ASP A 249 -22.00 15.02 -2.45
N GLU A 250 -21.71 16.32 -2.48
CA GLU A 250 -21.76 17.15 -3.69
C GLU A 250 -20.60 16.84 -4.66
N LEU A 251 -19.38 16.56 -4.15
CA LEU A 251 -18.20 16.33 -4.98
C LEU A 251 -18.09 14.88 -5.49
N TYR A 252 -18.51 13.92 -4.68
CA TYR A 252 -18.22 12.50 -4.93
C TYR A 252 -19.46 11.62 -5.00
N GLY A 253 -20.65 12.13 -4.64
CA GLY A 253 -21.85 11.31 -4.49
C GLY A 253 -22.37 10.69 -5.79
N GLU A 254 -22.04 11.25 -6.95
CA GLU A 254 -22.44 10.73 -8.26
C GLU A 254 -21.48 9.65 -8.77
N ASP A 255 -20.17 9.84 -8.57
CA ASP A 255 -19.12 9.00 -9.16
C ASP A 255 -18.59 7.92 -8.22
N PHE A 256 -18.71 8.12 -6.91
CA PHE A 256 -18.13 7.24 -5.90
C PHE A 256 -19.17 6.70 -4.93
N LYS A 257 -18.92 5.50 -4.40
CA LYS A 257 -19.68 4.97 -3.26
C LYS A 257 -19.13 5.53 -1.96
N LEU A 258 -19.87 6.48 -1.38
CA LEU A 258 -19.51 7.08 -0.10
C LEU A 258 -19.97 6.21 1.07
N ILE A 259 -19.03 5.84 1.93
CA ILE A 259 -19.27 5.07 3.16
C ILE A 259 -18.94 5.95 4.34
N LYS A 260 -19.95 6.28 5.18
CA LYS A 260 -19.79 7.11 6.37
C LYS A 260 -19.69 6.22 7.60
N MET A 261 -18.56 6.27 8.32
CA MET A 261 -18.28 5.44 9.48
C MET A 261 -18.34 6.28 10.76
N PRO A 262 -18.99 5.81 11.81
CA PRO A 262 -19.15 6.58 13.04
C PRO A 262 -17.84 6.66 13.83
N LEU A 263 -17.70 7.77 14.57
CA LEU A 263 -16.76 7.83 15.69
C LEU A 263 -17.38 7.07 16.86
N LEU A 264 -16.75 5.96 17.24
CA LEU A 264 -17.20 5.15 18.38
C LEU A 264 -16.68 5.71 19.70
N GLU A 265 -17.32 5.31 20.81
CA GLU A 265 -16.93 5.71 22.16
C GLU A 265 -15.62 5.04 22.62
N GLU A 266 -15.36 3.83 22.10
CA GLU A 266 -14.18 3.04 22.43
C GLU A 266 -13.34 2.76 21.16
N GLU A 267 -12.06 2.46 21.37
CA GLU A 267 -11.17 2.06 20.30
C GLU A 267 -11.54 0.67 19.76
N VAL A 268 -11.47 0.51 18.43
CA VAL A 268 -11.79 -0.76 17.77
C VAL A 268 -10.57 -1.68 17.83
N ARG A 269 -10.51 -2.53 18.84
CA ARG A 269 -9.41 -3.49 19.07
C ARG A 269 -9.92 -4.91 19.26
N GLY A 270 -9.13 -5.87 18.75
CA GLY A 270 -9.44 -7.28 18.78
C GLY A 270 -10.48 -7.71 17.76
N ILE A 271 -10.48 -9.01 17.44
CA ILE A 271 -11.29 -9.57 16.36
C ILE A 271 -12.79 -9.29 16.49
N PRO A 272 -13.43 -9.43 17.69
CA PRO A 272 -14.86 -9.18 17.79
C PRO A 272 -15.24 -7.74 17.40
N ALA A 273 -14.54 -6.74 17.95
CA ALA A 273 -14.78 -5.33 17.68
C ALA A 273 -14.48 -4.97 16.20
N LEU A 274 -13.39 -5.51 15.64
CA LEU A 274 -13.03 -5.32 14.24
C LEU A 274 -14.08 -5.92 13.28
N VAL A 275 -14.67 -7.07 13.63
CA VAL A 275 -15.74 -7.70 12.83
C VAL A 275 -17.02 -6.87 12.91
N GLU A 276 -17.40 -6.38 14.09
CA GLU A 276 -18.57 -5.52 14.27
C GLU A 276 -18.42 -4.21 13.50
N PHE A 277 -17.29 -3.55 13.62
CA PHE A 277 -16.98 -2.36 12.83
C PHE A 277 -16.98 -2.66 11.32
N GLY A 278 -16.45 -3.81 10.91
CA GLY A 278 -16.47 -4.25 9.52
C GLY A 278 -17.89 -4.51 8.98
N ASN A 279 -18.82 -4.98 9.81
CA ASN A 279 -20.22 -5.10 9.39
C ASN A 279 -20.81 -3.74 9.04
N THR A 280 -20.42 -2.68 9.73
CA THR A 280 -20.83 -1.32 9.44
C THR A 280 -20.32 -0.83 8.07
N ILE A 281 -19.11 -1.23 7.67
CA ILE A 281 -18.57 -0.93 6.33
C ILE A 281 -19.45 -1.57 5.24
N VAL A 282 -19.92 -2.78 5.46
CA VAL A 282 -20.69 -3.55 4.46
C VAL A 282 -22.17 -3.13 4.42
N GLN A 283 -22.77 -2.89 5.58
CA GLN A 283 -24.21 -2.64 5.71
C GLN A 283 -24.57 -1.14 5.71
N GLY A 284 -23.60 -0.28 5.93
CA GLY A 284 -23.80 1.14 6.21
C GLY A 284 -24.20 1.41 7.65
N TRP A 285 -23.79 2.58 8.18
CA TRP A 285 -24.18 3.06 9.50
C TRP A 285 -25.48 3.87 9.41
N GLN A 286 -26.43 3.60 10.30
CA GLN A 286 -27.64 4.40 10.43
C GLN A 286 -27.42 5.47 11.49
N PHE A 287 -27.09 6.68 11.05
CA PHE A 287 -26.96 7.82 11.96
C PHE A 287 -28.29 8.15 12.64
N LYS A 288 -28.23 8.52 13.91
CA LYS A 288 -29.39 8.96 14.69
C LYS A 288 -30.01 10.20 14.05
N LYS A 289 -31.28 10.08 13.62
CA LYS A 289 -32.02 11.19 12.99
C LYS A 289 -32.41 12.26 14.00
#